data_1ea2d662a415cd93c26ae2c0e76c515b
#
_entry.id   1ea2d662a415cd93c26ae2c0e76c515b
#
_cell.length_a   1.000
_cell.length_b   1.000
_cell.length_c   1.000
_cell.angle_alpha   90.00
_cell.angle_beta   90.00
_cell.angle_gamma   90.00
#
_symmetry.space_group_name_H-M   'P 1'
#
loop_
_entity.id
_entity.type
_entity.pdbx_description
1 polymer ?
#
loop_
_entity_poly.entity_id
_entity_poly.type
_entity_poly.pdbx_seq_one_letter_code
_entity_poly.pdbx_strand_id
1 'polypeptide(L)'
;MSYQALARKYRPQTFRDVIGQEAVVRTLQNAIEQQRIHHAFLFSGVRGVGKTTSARILAKALNCVNGPTVEPDNTCTICREITEGIDLDVREIDAATYTGVDNIRELRDTTQFQPARDRYRIFIIDEAHMLSTGAWNALLKILEEPPPHVIFMFATTEINKVPQTIISRVQKFMMRKITLEEMIQRLEEICAAEGIAAERSALEIVARRGEGSVRDALSLLDQIIAFSGRNVTAEAVQTILGLSDIAFFVRIVELIGAGDHGAILEALQEAADSGRDFKMLYRDLLNFVRNLLLVAGGANPALLAASPEDTQTIQNAAEKFSYTDLLRIANLLLRDDETVNRAEHQRLAVELALLKAAMFPRLKSVEQVLAGTPEKSSAPVRSAPPAKKAALTAAAPAGEASIASLLERVRKARPAVGMYLADAQVKQDGNRITFTFDDSFKADSASDA
;
A
#
# COMPACT_ATOMS: atom_id res chain seq x y z
N MET A 1 31.79 -4.41 -20.88
CA MET A 1 31.21 -4.90 -19.60
C MET A 1 29.70 -4.91 -19.77
N SER A 2 29.02 -6.02 -19.39
CA SER A 2 27.58 -6.04 -19.42
C SER A 2 27.03 -5.09 -18.34
N TYR A 3 26.00 -4.31 -18.66
CA TYR A 3 25.31 -3.46 -17.70
C TYR A 3 24.73 -4.29 -16.54
N GLN A 4 24.96 -3.84 -15.33
CA GLN A 4 24.40 -4.46 -14.13
C GLN A 4 23.56 -3.42 -13.38
N ALA A 5 22.29 -3.75 -13.10
CA ALA A 5 21.37 -2.87 -12.38
C ALA A 5 21.93 -2.45 -11.01
N LEU A 6 21.77 -1.20 -10.62
CA LEU A 6 22.29 -0.64 -9.36
C LEU A 6 21.82 -1.44 -8.14
N ALA A 7 20.56 -1.87 -8.11
CA ALA A 7 20.03 -2.68 -7.03
C ALA A 7 20.77 -4.04 -6.84
N ARG A 8 21.40 -4.56 -7.90
CA ARG A 8 22.23 -5.77 -7.85
C ARG A 8 23.69 -5.43 -7.55
N LYS A 9 24.24 -4.39 -8.20
CA LYS A 9 25.64 -3.96 -8.05
C LYS A 9 25.94 -3.49 -6.62
N TYR A 10 25.03 -2.72 -6.02
CA TYR A 10 25.17 -2.15 -4.67
C TYR A 10 24.45 -2.97 -3.58
N ARG A 11 24.17 -4.24 -3.87
CA ARG A 11 23.63 -5.15 -2.83
C ARG A 11 24.69 -5.31 -1.72
N PRO A 12 24.35 -5.04 -0.44
CA PRO A 12 25.29 -5.20 0.68
C PRO A 12 25.99 -6.54 0.68
N GLN A 13 27.31 -6.53 0.86
CA GLN A 13 28.14 -7.71 0.89
C GLN A 13 28.66 -8.04 2.28
N THR A 14 28.67 -7.05 3.18
CA THR A 14 29.09 -7.17 4.58
C THR A 14 28.00 -6.63 5.50
N PHE A 15 28.09 -6.93 6.79
CA PHE A 15 27.18 -6.36 7.79
C PHE A 15 27.29 -4.83 7.89
N ARG A 16 28.44 -4.24 7.59
CA ARG A 16 28.67 -2.79 7.60
C ARG A 16 27.91 -2.06 6.51
N ASP A 17 27.67 -2.75 5.39
CA ASP A 17 26.97 -2.17 4.24
C ASP A 17 25.44 -2.13 4.43
N VAL A 18 24.92 -2.83 5.46
CA VAL A 18 23.49 -2.91 5.73
C VAL A 18 23.05 -1.67 6.49
N ILE A 19 22.35 -0.77 5.80
CA ILE A 19 21.84 0.48 6.37
C ILE A 19 20.55 0.28 7.13
N GLY A 20 20.36 1.08 8.20
CA GLY A 20 19.10 1.18 8.93
C GLY A 20 18.70 -0.08 9.71
N GLN A 21 19.61 -1.05 9.92
CA GLN A 21 19.31 -2.30 10.62
C GLN A 21 20.33 -2.57 11.75
N GLU A 22 20.81 -1.53 12.42
CA GLU A 22 21.93 -1.59 13.37
C GLU A 22 21.68 -2.61 14.48
N ALA A 23 20.45 -2.65 15.02
CA ALA A 23 20.07 -3.59 16.09
C ALA A 23 20.12 -5.04 15.62
N VAL A 24 19.66 -5.32 14.40
CA VAL A 24 19.68 -6.65 13.78
C VAL A 24 21.13 -7.07 13.54
N VAL A 25 21.90 -6.21 12.89
CA VAL A 25 23.31 -6.42 12.57
C VAL A 25 24.11 -6.72 13.84
N ARG A 26 24.00 -5.87 14.86
CA ARG A 26 24.72 -6.05 16.13
C ARG A 26 24.36 -7.36 16.82
N THR A 27 23.08 -7.75 16.79
CA THR A 27 22.64 -9.00 17.41
C THR A 27 23.22 -10.22 16.68
N LEU A 28 23.27 -10.19 15.34
CA LEU A 28 23.89 -11.26 14.54
C LEU A 28 25.39 -11.34 14.76
N GLN A 29 26.09 -10.20 14.80
CA GLN A 29 27.51 -10.15 15.08
C GLN A 29 27.84 -10.73 16.46
N ASN A 30 27.10 -10.30 17.50
CA ASN A 30 27.29 -10.85 18.85
C ASN A 30 27.04 -12.36 18.91
N ALA A 31 26.05 -12.88 18.18
CA ALA A 31 25.79 -14.33 18.14
C ALA A 31 26.94 -15.11 17.50
N ILE A 32 27.56 -14.55 16.46
CA ILE A 32 28.72 -15.13 15.79
C ILE A 32 29.95 -15.11 16.73
N GLU A 33 30.28 -13.97 17.32
CA GLU A 33 31.41 -13.80 18.23
C GLU A 33 31.32 -14.69 19.48
N GLN A 34 30.09 -14.85 20.01
CA GLN A 34 29.87 -15.72 21.18
C GLN A 34 29.68 -17.18 20.81
N GLN A 35 29.74 -17.54 19.52
CA GLN A 35 29.47 -18.90 19.01
C GLN A 35 28.10 -19.45 19.44
N ARG A 36 27.11 -18.56 19.61
CA ARG A 36 25.69 -18.86 19.96
C ARG A 36 24.77 -18.70 18.77
N ILE A 37 25.04 -19.51 17.75
CA ILE A 37 24.28 -19.45 16.49
C ILE A 37 23.01 -20.29 16.64
N HIS A 38 21.86 -19.67 16.45
CA HIS A 38 20.58 -20.39 16.49
C HIS A 38 20.39 -21.21 15.20
N HIS A 39 19.70 -22.34 15.29
CA HIS A 39 19.44 -23.22 14.13
C HIS A 39 18.42 -22.64 13.14
N ALA A 40 17.62 -21.64 13.53
CA ALA A 40 16.61 -21.04 12.65
C ALA A 40 16.42 -19.55 12.91
N PHE A 41 16.41 -18.78 11.85
CA PHE A 41 16.25 -17.32 11.85
C PHE A 41 15.03 -16.92 11.03
N LEU A 42 14.30 -15.88 11.46
CA LEU A 42 13.18 -15.30 10.72
C LEU A 42 13.39 -13.79 10.58
N PHE A 43 13.66 -13.34 9.34
CA PHE A 43 13.76 -11.94 8.99
C PHE A 43 12.40 -11.45 8.47
N SER A 44 11.77 -10.53 9.18
CA SER A 44 10.48 -9.96 8.82
C SER A 44 10.58 -8.46 8.58
N GLY A 45 9.89 -7.93 7.58
CA GLY A 45 9.85 -6.50 7.25
C GLY A 45 9.37 -6.26 5.83
N VAL A 46 9.15 -5.00 5.45
CA VAL A 46 8.67 -4.65 4.10
C VAL A 46 9.63 -5.15 3.01
N ARG A 47 9.14 -5.18 1.78
CA ARG A 47 9.96 -5.58 0.62
C ARG A 47 11.16 -4.63 0.48
N GLY A 48 12.33 -5.17 0.07
CA GLY A 48 13.51 -4.37 -0.29
C GLY A 48 14.31 -3.75 0.86
N VAL A 49 14.02 -4.08 2.13
CA VAL A 49 14.77 -3.60 3.31
C VAL A 49 16.03 -4.42 3.64
N GLY A 50 16.34 -5.46 2.87
CA GLY A 50 17.55 -6.25 3.05
C GLY A 50 17.38 -7.61 3.73
N LYS A 51 16.16 -8.18 3.89
CA LYS A 51 15.91 -9.48 4.54
C LYS A 51 16.79 -10.59 3.98
N THR A 52 16.62 -10.92 2.70
CA THR A 52 17.39 -11.96 2.01
C THR A 52 18.86 -11.61 1.91
N THR A 53 19.20 -10.33 1.80
CA THR A 53 20.59 -9.85 1.83
C THR A 53 21.25 -10.14 3.18
N SER A 54 20.58 -9.85 4.30
CA SER A 54 21.09 -10.16 5.65
C SER A 54 21.25 -11.66 5.87
N ALA A 55 20.32 -12.49 5.35
CA ALA A 55 20.44 -13.93 5.38
C ALA A 55 21.68 -14.40 4.59
N ARG A 56 21.94 -13.87 3.40
CA ARG A 56 23.15 -14.22 2.63
C ARG A 56 24.44 -13.76 3.31
N ILE A 57 24.45 -12.57 3.93
CA ILE A 57 25.63 -12.10 4.68
C ILE A 57 25.88 -13.02 5.87
N LEU A 58 24.82 -13.41 6.58
CA LEU A 58 24.95 -14.38 7.69
C LEU A 58 25.48 -15.74 7.18
N ALA A 59 24.97 -16.25 6.06
CA ALA A 59 25.46 -17.49 5.46
C ALA A 59 26.96 -17.39 5.11
N LYS A 60 27.39 -16.28 4.50
CA LYS A 60 28.83 -16.03 4.25
C LYS A 60 29.63 -15.96 5.56
N ALA A 61 29.13 -15.27 6.56
CA ALA A 61 29.79 -15.15 7.87
C ALA A 61 30.04 -16.52 8.56
N LEU A 62 29.06 -17.43 8.37
CA LEU A 62 29.14 -18.78 8.96
C LEU A 62 30.01 -19.74 8.15
N ASN A 63 29.95 -19.72 6.84
CA ASN A 63 30.57 -20.67 5.93
C ASN A 63 31.91 -20.17 5.33
N CYS A 64 32.24 -18.87 5.47
CA CYS A 64 33.53 -18.35 4.98
C CYS A 64 34.70 -19.24 5.42
N VAL A 65 35.71 -19.39 4.56
CA VAL A 65 36.93 -20.18 4.90
C VAL A 65 37.52 -19.76 6.26
N ASN A 66 37.51 -18.46 6.53
CA ASN A 66 37.98 -17.86 7.79
C ASN A 66 36.87 -17.79 8.88
N GLY A 67 35.71 -18.39 8.63
CA GLY A 67 34.55 -18.27 9.52
C GLY A 67 34.51 -19.33 10.63
N PRO A 68 33.53 -19.30 11.53
CA PRO A 68 32.54 -18.23 11.65
C PRO A 68 33.18 -16.88 12.00
N THR A 69 32.82 -15.82 11.23
CA THR A 69 33.42 -14.49 11.41
C THR A 69 32.39 -13.40 11.12
N VAL A 70 32.45 -12.27 11.82
CA VAL A 70 31.62 -11.09 11.53
C VAL A 70 32.04 -10.36 10.26
N GLU A 71 33.24 -10.62 9.77
CA GLU A 71 33.79 -10.02 8.54
C GLU A 71 34.19 -11.14 7.56
N PRO A 72 33.24 -11.64 6.75
CA PRO A 72 33.56 -12.58 5.69
C PRO A 72 34.46 -11.89 4.64
N ASP A 73 35.44 -12.65 4.13
CA ASP A 73 36.46 -12.08 3.22
C ASP A 73 35.92 -11.68 1.84
N ASN A 74 34.74 -12.19 1.45
CA ASN A 74 34.06 -11.97 0.15
C ASN A 74 34.88 -12.37 -1.09
N THR A 75 36.10 -12.90 -0.92
CA THR A 75 37.02 -13.27 -1.99
C THR A 75 37.20 -14.77 -2.14
N CYS A 76 36.99 -15.54 -1.09
CA CYS A 76 37.05 -17.00 -1.14
C CYS A 76 35.93 -17.59 -2.03
N THR A 77 36.17 -18.82 -2.49
CA THR A 77 35.22 -19.52 -3.38
C THR A 77 33.83 -19.59 -2.78
N ILE A 78 33.72 -19.95 -1.50
CA ILE A 78 32.46 -20.05 -0.77
C ILE A 78 31.70 -18.71 -0.76
N CYS A 79 32.36 -17.61 -0.36
CA CYS A 79 31.73 -16.29 -0.32
C CYS A 79 31.26 -15.83 -1.70
N ARG A 80 32.00 -16.12 -2.77
CA ARG A 80 31.65 -15.80 -4.13
C ARG A 80 30.42 -16.60 -4.60
N GLU A 81 30.47 -17.92 -4.40
CA GLU A 81 29.38 -18.82 -4.79
C GLU A 81 28.07 -18.49 -4.05
N ILE A 82 28.14 -18.18 -2.74
CA ILE A 82 26.95 -17.72 -1.99
C ILE A 82 26.43 -16.40 -2.56
N THR A 83 27.31 -15.46 -2.94
CA THR A 83 26.90 -14.18 -3.55
C THR A 83 26.23 -14.39 -4.90
N GLU A 84 26.72 -15.34 -5.69
CA GLU A 84 26.16 -15.73 -7.00
C GLU A 84 24.93 -16.64 -6.90
N GLY A 85 24.70 -17.26 -5.74
CA GLY A 85 23.58 -18.17 -5.48
C GLY A 85 23.76 -19.56 -6.09
N ILE A 86 25.01 -20.01 -6.26
CA ILE A 86 25.37 -21.31 -6.86
C ILE A 86 26.10 -22.25 -5.89
N ASP A 87 26.20 -21.87 -4.63
CA ASP A 87 26.84 -22.67 -3.59
C ASP A 87 26.08 -23.99 -3.35
N LEU A 88 26.82 -25.08 -3.09
CA LEU A 88 26.26 -26.42 -2.92
C LEU A 88 25.55 -26.62 -1.58
N ASP A 89 26.06 -25.98 -0.52
CA ASP A 89 25.59 -26.14 0.85
C ASP A 89 24.69 -24.97 1.31
N VAL A 90 24.62 -23.85 0.53
CA VAL A 90 23.73 -22.73 0.77
C VAL A 90 22.68 -22.65 -0.33
N ARG A 91 21.48 -23.16 -0.05
CA ARG A 91 20.38 -23.18 -1.02
C ARG A 91 19.40 -22.06 -0.75
N GLU A 92 19.21 -21.17 -1.74
CA GLU A 92 18.18 -20.15 -1.71
C GLU A 92 16.95 -20.62 -2.47
N ILE A 93 15.79 -20.56 -1.83
CA ILE A 93 14.52 -21.08 -2.29
C ILE A 93 13.50 -19.96 -2.21
N ASP A 94 12.86 -19.64 -3.32
CA ASP A 94 11.69 -18.74 -3.37
C ASP A 94 10.43 -19.58 -3.07
N ALA A 95 9.80 -19.31 -1.93
CA ALA A 95 8.59 -20.02 -1.53
C ALA A 95 7.41 -19.77 -2.46
N ALA A 96 7.40 -18.69 -3.26
CA ALA A 96 6.37 -18.46 -4.26
C ALA A 96 6.43 -19.51 -5.40
N THR A 97 7.63 -20.00 -5.73
CA THR A 97 7.85 -21.04 -6.74
C THR A 97 7.76 -22.45 -6.12
N TYR A 98 8.18 -22.61 -4.88
CA TYR A 98 8.25 -23.89 -4.15
C TYR A 98 7.17 -24.01 -3.07
N THR A 99 5.90 -23.76 -3.39
CA THR A 99 4.78 -23.81 -2.43
C THR A 99 4.40 -25.21 -1.97
N GLY A 100 4.79 -26.24 -2.73
CA GLY A 100 4.36 -27.64 -2.56
C GLY A 100 4.98 -28.32 -1.34
N VAL A 101 4.19 -29.21 -0.70
CA VAL A 101 4.63 -30.04 0.44
C VAL A 101 5.76 -30.97 0.03
N ASP A 102 5.73 -31.49 -1.20
CA ASP A 102 6.71 -32.48 -1.67
C ASP A 102 8.09 -31.87 -1.87
N ASN A 103 8.16 -30.62 -2.34
CA ASN A 103 9.43 -29.89 -2.44
C ASN A 103 10.09 -29.68 -1.05
N ILE A 104 9.29 -29.40 -0.03
CA ILE A 104 9.78 -29.23 1.33
C ILE A 104 10.14 -30.58 1.98
N ARG A 105 9.44 -31.67 1.62
CA ARG A 105 9.84 -33.02 2.04
C ARG A 105 11.17 -33.42 1.44
N GLU A 106 11.40 -33.18 0.15
CA GLU A 106 12.68 -33.41 -0.49
C GLU A 106 13.80 -32.60 0.19
N LEU A 107 13.53 -31.31 0.47
CA LEU A 107 14.47 -30.47 1.22
C LEU A 107 14.76 -31.08 2.59
N ARG A 108 13.73 -31.52 3.33
CA ARG A 108 13.88 -32.18 4.62
C ARG A 108 14.82 -33.41 4.53
N ASP A 109 14.61 -34.24 3.53
CA ASP A 109 15.41 -35.48 3.39
C ASP A 109 16.88 -35.15 3.12
N THR A 110 17.18 -34.01 2.47
CA THR A 110 18.58 -33.55 2.30
C THR A 110 19.22 -33.06 3.60
N THR A 111 18.46 -32.68 4.63
CA THR A 111 19.03 -32.21 5.92
C THR A 111 19.71 -33.30 6.72
N GLN A 112 19.47 -34.58 6.42
CA GLN A 112 20.12 -35.72 7.09
C GLN A 112 21.59 -35.89 6.69
N PHE A 113 21.98 -35.33 5.56
CA PHE A 113 23.34 -35.45 5.04
C PHE A 113 24.21 -34.28 5.54
N GLN A 114 25.45 -34.57 5.84
CA GLN A 114 26.46 -33.57 6.15
C GLN A 114 26.66 -32.60 4.97
N PRO A 115 27.11 -31.36 5.22
CA PRO A 115 27.50 -30.47 4.13
C PRO A 115 28.56 -31.13 3.24
N ALA A 116 28.50 -30.80 1.93
CA ALA A 116 29.44 -31.37 0.96
C ALA A 116 30.86 -30.76 1.13
N ARG A 117 30.95 -29.49 1.51
CA ARG A 117 32.20 -28.75 1.61
C ARG A 117 32.23 -27.79 2.81
N ASP A 118 31.11 -27.12 3.08
CA ASP A 118 31.04 -26.02 4.00
C ASP A 118 30.86 -26.49 5.46
N ARG A 119 30.82 -25.54 6.42
CA ARG A 119 30.59 -25.86 7.85
C ARG A 119 29.15 -26.18 8.13
N TYR A 120 28.25 -25.41 7.51
CA TYR A 120 26.82 -25.52 7.71
C TYR A 120 26.10 -25.71 6.38
N ARG A 121 25.08 -26.53 6.39
CA ARG A 121 24.08 -26.59 5.33
C ARG A 121 23.00 -25.58 5.63
N ILE A 122 22.86 -24.56 4.78
CA ILE A 122 22.01 -23.41 5.02
C ILE A 122 20.89 -23.36 4.00
N PHE A 123 19.67 -23.22 4.47
CA PHE A 123 18.48 -23.03 3.62
C PHE A 123 17.93 -21.63 3.84
N ILE A 124 17.98 -20.78 2.81
CA ILE A 124 17.40 -19.46 2.78
C ILE A 124 16.06 -19.57 2.06
N ILE A 125 14.96 -19.39 2.78
CA ILE A 125 13.61 -19.49 2.23
C ILE A 125 13.03 -18.09 2.16
N ASP A 126 13.01 -17.52 0.95
CA ASP A 126 12.46 -16.17 0.71
C ASP A 126 10.93 -16.24 0.50
N GLU A 127 10.25 -15.16 0.84
CA GLU A 127 8.80 -15.02 0.87
C GLU A 127 8.10 -16.20 1.56
N ALA A 128 8.66 -16.61 2.70
CA ALA A 128 8.25 -17.80 3.45
C ALA A 128 6.75 -17.86 3.77
N HIS A 129 6.04 -16.72 3.83
CA HIS A 129 4.59 -16.65 4.02
C HIS A 129 3.79 -17.31 2.88
N MET A 130 4.43 -17.60 1.72
CA MET A 130 3.82 -18.31 0.59
C MET A 130 3.83 -19.84 0.76
N LEU A 131 4.56 -20.37 1.75
CA LEU A 131 4.54 -21.79 2.05
C LEU A 131 3.14 -22.26 2.48
N SER A 132 2.70 -23.38 1.94
CA SER A 132 1.46 -24.02 2.36
C SER A 132 1.53 -24.51 3.81
N THR A 133 0.38 -24.65 4.46
CA THR A 133 0.29 -25.22 5.82
C THR A 133 0.95 -26.59 5.93
N GLY A 134 0.81 -27.42 4.88
CA GLY A 134 1.46 -28.73 4.82
C GLY A 134 3.00 -28.63 4.74
N ALA A 135 3.54 -27.64 4.01
CA ALA A 135 4.96 -27.36 3.93
C ALA A 135 5.53 -26.91 5.29
N TRP A 136 4.84 -26.01 5.99
CA TRP A 136 5.19 -25.61 7.35
C TRP A 136 5.22 -26.79 8.33
N ASN A 137 4.20 -27.65 8.27
CA ASN A 137 4.13 -28.84 9.13
C ASN A 137 5.29 -29.83 8.84
N ALA A 138 5.74 -29.94 7.60
CA ALA A 138 6.90 -30.76 7.25
C ALA A 138 8.21 -30.25 7.85
N LEU A 139 8.33 -28.93 8.06
CA LEU A 139 9.51 -28.30 8.68
C LEU A 139 9.50 -28.39 10.21
N LEU A 140 8.34 -28.53 10.87
CA LEU A 140 8.23 -28.50 12.34
C LEU A 140 9.15 -29.50 13.02
N LYS A 141 9.21 -30.76 12.53
CA LYS A 141 10.03 -31.82 13.13
C LYS A 141 11.51 -31.47 13.12
N ILE A 142 12.00 -30.86 12.04
CA ILE A 142 13.42 -30.47 11.94
C ILE A 142 13.72 -29.25 12.81
N LEU A 143 12.78 -28.33 12.93
CA LEU A 143 12.93 -27.13 13.76
C LEU A 143 12.85 -27.48 15.26
N GLU A 144 12.21 -28.60 15.64
CA GLU A 144 12.20 -29.13 17.01
C GLU A 144 13.49 -29.87 17.37
N GLU A 145 13.98 -30.71 16.45
CA GLU A 145 15.18 -31.51 16.62
C GLU A 145 16.16 -31.24 15.46
N PRO A 146 16.78 -30.04 15.40
CA PRO A 146 17.61 -29.66 14.29
C PRO A 146 18.94 -30.41 14.27
N PRO A 147 19.38 -30.94 13.12
CA PRO A 147 20.76 -31.42 12.99
C PRO A 147 21.77 -30.29 13.24
N PRO A 148 22.88 -30.50 13.93
CA PRO A 148 23.79 -29.45 14.37
C PRO A 148 24.46 -28.69 13.21
N HIS A 149 24.47 -29.27 12.02
CA HIS A 149 25.04 -28.70 10.81
C HIS A 149 24.02 -27.99 9.91
N VAL A 150 22.76 -27.92 10.31
CA VAL A 150 21.66 -27.33 9.46
C VAL A 150 21.18 -26.03 10.07
N ILE A 151 21.07 -25.02 9.21
CA ILE A 151 20.53 -23.70 9.60
C ILE A 151 19.46 -23.29 8.62
N PHE A 152 18.31 -22.87 9.14
CA PHE A 152 17.23 -22.28 8.37
C PHE A 152 17.19 -20.78 8.51
N MET A 153 17.00 -20.06 7.41
CA MET A 153 16.85 -18.61 7.37
C MET A 153 15.59 -18.26 6.56
N PHE A 154 14.55 -17.88 7.24
CA PHE A 154 13.30 -17.49 6.63
C PHE A 154 13.26 -15.97 6.41
N ALA A 155 12.82 -15.52 5.25
CA ALA A 155 12.53 -14.13 4.98
C ALA A 155 11.06 -13.97 4.62
N THR A 156 10.37 -12.97 5.18
CA THR A 156 8.94 -12.75 4.93
C THR A 156 8.57 -11.27 4.96
N THR A 157 7.63 -10.88 4.13
CA THR A 157 6.97 -9.55 4.22
C THR A 157 5.76 -9.59 5.15
N GLU A 158 5.19 -10.76 5.42
CA GLU A 158 3.95 -10.94 6.18
C GLU A 158 4.13 -11.94 7.33
N ILE A 159 4.63 -11.46 8.46
CA ILE A 159 4.86 -12.32 9.64
C ILE A 159 3.56 -12.95 10.17
N ASN A 160 2.44 -12.28 10.01
CA ASN A 160 1.13 -12.75 10.49
C ASN A 160 0.64 -14.02 9.79
N LYS A 161 1.16 -14.32 8.58
CA LYS A 161 0.86 -15.54 7.84
C LYS A 161 1.76 -16.73 8.25
N VAL A 162 2.83 -16.49 9.01
CA VAL A 162 3.70 -17.54 9.52
C VAL A 162 3.06 -18.18 10.74
N PRO A 163 2.94 -19.53 10.79
CA PRO A 163 2.32 -20.22 11.93
C PRO A 163 3.02 -19.92 13.26
N GLN A 164 2.24 -19.73 14.32
CA GLN A 164 2.78 -19.43 15.65
C GLN A 164 3.70 -20.54 16.19
N THR A 165 3.44 -21.79 15.78
CA THR A 165 4.27 -22.95 16.10
C THR A 165 5.70 -22.84 15.53
N ILE A 166 5.87 -22.20 14.38
CA ILE A 166 7.16 -21.90 13.79
C ILE A 166 7.80 -20.71 14.50
N ILE A 167 7.01 -19.65 14.72
CA ILE A 167 7.49 -18.41 15.36
C ILE A 167 8.12 -18.69 16.74
N SER A 168 7.62 -19.68 17.48
CA SER A 168 8.16 -20.07 18.79
C SER A 168 9.51 -20.79 18.74
N ARG A 169 9.95 -21.28 17.56
CA ARG A 169 11.16 -22.09 17.34
C ARG A 169 12.23 -21.36 16.54
N VAL A 170 12.00 -20.10 16.16
CA VAL A 170 12.93 -19.31 15.36
C VAL A 170 13.36 -18.05 16.10
N GLN A 171 14.57 -17.60 15.86
CA GLN A 171 15.02 -16.28 16.32
C GLN A 171 14.49 -15.21 15.36
N LYS A 172 13.63 -14.32 15.86
CA LYS A 172 12.96 -13.29 15.05
C LYS A 172 13.76 -12.00 14.97
N PHE A 173 13.84 -11.45 13.76
CA PHE A 173 14.40 -10.15 13.46
C PHE A 173 13.38 -9.31 12.71
N MET A 174 12.95 -8.22 13.35
CA MET A 174 12.03 -7.26 12.74
C MET A 174 12.86 -6.15 12.09
N MET A 175 12.88 -6.14 10.76
CA MET A 175 13.60 -5.14 9.98
C MET A 175 12.71 -3.92 9.73
N ARG A 176 13.20 -2.75 10.06
CA ARG A 176 12.48 -1.50 9.90
C ARG A 176 12.59 -0.94 8.47
N LYS A 177 11.66 -0.08 8.10
CA LYS A 177 11.81 0.75 6.91
C LYS A 177 13.03 1.65 7.06
N ILE A 178 13.74 1.86 5.97
CA ILE A 178 14.84 2.83 5.94
C ILE A 178 14.25 4.23 6.00
N THR A 179 14.80 5.08 6.83
CA THR A 179 14.34 6.47 6.95
C THR A 179 14.68 7.26 5.68
N LEU A 180 13.97 8.35 5.47
CA LEU A 180 14.20 9.19 4.30
C LEU A 180 15.65 9.68 4.21
N GLU A 181 16.21 10.15 5.33
CA GLU A 181 17.56 10.68 5.36
C GLU A 181 18.63 9.61 5.11
N GLU A 182 18.50 8.42 5.73
CA GLU A 182 19.38 7.28 5.46
C GLU A 182 19.33 6.86 3.98
N MET A 183 18.14 6.92 3.38
CA MET A 183 17.95 6.59 1.97
C MET A 183 18.64 7.62 1.08
N ILE A 184 18.45 8.92 1.33
CA ILE A 184 19.08 10.01 0.57
C ILE A 184 20.59 9.87 0.65
N GLN A 185 21.14 9.73 1.84
CA GLN A 185 22.58 9.55 2.04
C GLN A 185 23.12 8.37 1.22
N ARG A 186 22.41 7.24 1.22
CA ARG A 186 22.82 6.07 0.44
C ARG A 186 22.77 6.31 -1.07
N LEU A 187 21.77 7.01 -1.56
CA LEU A 187 21.67 7.37 -2.97
C LEU A 187 22.77 8.34 -3.37
N GLU A 188 23.13 9.33 -2.53
CA GLU A 188 24.24 10.25 -2.73
C GLU A 188 25.58 9.50 -2.84
N GLU A 189 25.86 8.56 -1.93
CA GLU A 189 27.07 7.71 -1.97
C GLU A 189 27.16 6.93 -3.28
N ILE A 190 26.05 6.35 -3.73
CA ILE A 190 26.01 5.54 -4.96
C ILE A 190 26.19 6.43 -6.18
N CYS A 191 25.51 7.58 -6.25
CA CYS A 191 25.69 8.54 -7.35
C CYS A 191 27.13 9.03 -7.44
N ALA A 192 27.76 9.34 -6.33
CA ALA A 192 29.18 9.72 -6.28
C ALA A 192 30.09 8.59 -6.79
N ALA A 193 29.85 7.34 -6.38
CA ALA A 193 30.63 6.18 -6.83
C ALA A 193 30.46 5.89 -8.33
N GLU A 194 29.29 6.19 -8.93
CA GLU A 194 29.02 6.04 -10.38
C GLU A 194 29.40 7.27 -11.20
N GLY A 195 29.87 8.35 -10.57
CA GLY A 195 30.18 9.61 -11.26
C GLY A 195 28.95 10.29 -11.86
N ILE A 196 27.82 10.21 -11.14
CA ILE A 196 26.54 10.79 -11.52
C ILE A 196 26.34 12.08 -10.71
N ALA A 197 26.10 13.20 -11.41
CA ALA A 197 25.69 14.44 -10.79
C ALA A 197 24.19 14.39 -10.50
N ALA A 198 23.81 14.39 -9.22
CA ALA A 198 22.43 14.33 -8.81
C ALA A 198 22.10 15.48 -7.85
N GLU A 199 21.00 16.18 -8.12
CA GLU A 199 20.47 17.16 -7.20
C GLU A 199 19.88 16.46 -5.97
N ARG A 200 20.13 17.01 -4.77
CA ARG A 200 19.55 16.48 -3.53
C ARG A 200 18.03 16.41 -3.58
N SER A 201 17.38 17.43 -4.16
CA SER A 201 15.93 17.48 -4.40
C SER A 201 15.43 16.30 -5.25
N ALA A 202 16.20 15.94 -6.29
CA ALA A 202 15.91 14.76 -7.12
C ALA A 202 16.00 13.47 -6.31
N LEU A 203 17.08 13.31 -5.52
CA LEU A 203 17.27 12.13 -4.67
C LEU A 203 16.22 12.03 -3.56
N GLU A 204 15.75 13.15 -3.02
CA GLU A 204 14.62 13.19 -2.08
C GLU A 204 13.34 12.62 -2.69
N ILE A 205 13.02 12.98 -3.94
CA ILE A 205 11.84 12.43 -4.65
C ILE A 205 12.00 10.91 -4.83
N VAL A 206 13.17 10.46 -5.28
CA VAL A 206 13.47 9.03 -5.46
C VAL A 206 13.36 8.26 -4.14
N ALA A 207 13.93 8.80 -3.06
CA ALA A 207 13.92 8.19 -1.73
C ALA A 207 12.50 8.08 -1.17
N ARG A 208 11.66 9.10 -1.35
CA ARG A 208 10.24 9.07 -0.95
C ARG A 208 9.47 8.00 -1.71
N ARG A 209 9.68 7.90 -3.03
CA ARG A 209 9.05 6.88 -3.88
C ARG A 209 9.51 5.46 -3.56
N GLY A 210 10.73 5.29 -3.04
CA GLY A 210 11.23 4.02 -2.54
C GLY A 210 10.50 3.49 -1.29
N GLU A 211 9.69 4.32 -0.59
CA GLU A 211 8.85 3.96 0.58
C GLU A 211 9.61 3.20 1.68
N GLY A 212 10.92 3.46 1.80
CA GLY A 212 11.81 2.78 2.75
C GLY A 212 12.43 1.48 2.21
N SER A 213 12.22 1.15 0.93
CA SER A 213 12.84 0.05 0.20
C SER A 213 14.06 0.55 -0.59
N VAL A 214 15.25 0.17 -0.20
CA VAL A 214 16.49 0.50 -0.93
C VAL A 214 16.48 -0.08 -2.35
N ARG A 215 15.97 -1.30 -2.50
CA ARG A 215 15.89 -1.98 -3.79
C ARG A 215 15.02 -1.21 -4.78
N ASP A 216 13.86 -0.74 -4.33
CA ASP A 216 12.91 -0.04 -5.20
C ASP A 216 13.42 1.38 -5.52
N ALA A 217 14.03 2.07 -4.55
CA ALA A 217 14.69 3.36 -4.77
C ALA A 217 15.85 3.25 -5.79
N LEU A 218 16.69 2.22 -5.70
CA LEU A 218 17.78 2.00 -6.65
C LEU A 218 17.27 1.60 -8.05
N SER A 219 16.21 0.80 -8.13
CA SER A 219 15.60 0.45 -9.42
C SER A 219 15.00 1.68 -10.10
N LEU A 220 14.42 2.59 -9.31
CA LEU A 220 13.90 3.85 -9.80
C LEU A 220 15.01 4.78 -10.25
N LEU A 221 16.09 4.89 -9.47
CA LEU A 221 17.28 5.67 -9.85
C LEU A 221 17.89 5.18 -11.17
N ASP A 222 17.95 3.85 -11.38
CA ASP A 222 18.40 3.26 -12.64
C ASP A 222 17.57 3.73 -13.84
N GLN A 223 16.25 3.75 -13.70
CA GLN A 223 15.35 4.24 -14.76
C GLN A 223 15.57 5.72 -15.05
N ILE A 224 15.77 6.53 -14.01
CA ILE A 224 16.03 7.97 -14.16
C ILE A 224 17.36 8.20 -14.85
N ILE A 225 18.41 7.47 -14.47
CA ILE A 225 19.73 7.56 -15.12
C ILE A 225 19.67 7.15 -16.59
N ALA A 226 18.89 6.11 -16.90
CA ALA A 226 18.70 5.66 -18.29
C ALA A 226 18.06 6.75 -19.17
N PHE A 227 17.22 7.60 -18.60
CA PHE A 227 16.57 8.71 -19.31
C PHE A 227 17.40 10.00 -19.33
N SER A 228 17.90 10.45 -18.15
CA SER A 228 18.58 11.75 -17.99
C SER A 228 20.10 11.67 -18.18
N GLY A 229 20.64 10.47 -18.34
CA GLY A 229 22.08 10.26 -18.40
C GLY A 229 22.74 10.47 -17.04
N ARG A 230 23.88 11.18 -17.02
CA ARG A 230 24.68 11.39 -15.81
C ARG A 230 24.29 12.65 -15.02
N ASN A 231 23.23 13.33 -15.40
CA ASN A 231 22.74 14.52 -14.70
C ASN A 231 21.29 14.31 -14.26
N VAL A 232 21.10 14.01 -12.99
CA VAL A 232 19.79 13.70 -12.39
C VAL A 232 19.24 14.97 -11.73
N THR A 233 18.33 15.65 -12.42
CA THR A 233 17.64 16.86 -11.91
C THR A 233 16.26 16.51 -11.37
N ALA A 234 15.72 17.37 -10.51
CA ALA A 234 14.36 17.21 -9.98
C ALA A 234 13.31 17.18 -11.11
N GLU A 235 13.45 18.02 -12.14
CA GLU A 235 12.56 18.06 -13.30
C GLU A 235 12.56 16.74 -14.09
N ALA A 236 13.75 16.16 -14.32
CA ALA A 236 13.85 14.87 -15.01
C ALA A 236 13.15 13.76 -14.20
N VAL A 237 13.33 13.75 -12.88
CA VAL A 237 12.67 12.81 -11.98
C VAL A 237 11.15 12.99 -12.04
N GLN A 238 10.65 14.21 -11.95
CA GLN A 238 9.22 14.51 -12.03
C GLN A 238 8.62 14.05 -13.36
N THR A 239 9.32 14.30 -14.47
CA THR A 239 8.88 13.91 -15.82
C THR A 239 8.74 12.38 -15.93
N ILE A 240 9.77 11.62 -15.49
CA ILE A 240 9.79 10.16 -15.60
C ILE A 240 8.73 9.51 -14.70
N LEU A 241 8.60 10.04 -13.50
CA LEU A 241 7.65 9.51 -12.52
C LEU A 241 6.20 9.91 -12.81
N GLY A 242 5.99 10.73 -13.85
CA GLY A 242 4.67 11.28 -14.14
C GLY A 242 4.10 11.99 -12.91
N LEU A 243 4.98 12.60 -12.08
CA LEU A 243 4.52 13.28 -10.89
C LEU A 243 3.55 14.38 -11.30
N SER A 244 2.33 14.22 -10.91
CA SER A 244 1.31 15.20 -11.15
C SER A 244 1.69 16.46 -10.41
N ASP A 245 1.72 17.55 -11.14
CA ASP A 245 1.88 18.87 -10.56
C ASP A 245 0.88 19.03 -9.41
N ILE A 246 1.31 19.53 -8.26
CA ILE A 246 0.42 19.82 -7.12
C ILE A 246 -0.78 20.65 -7.59
N ALA A 247 -0.59 21.53 -8.56
CA ALA A 247 -1.67 22.28 -9.19
C ALA A 247 -2.78 21.39 -9.76
N PHE A 248 -2.43 20.22 -10.33
CA PHE A 248 -3.43 19.26 -10.80
C PHE A 248 -4.27 18.71 -9.64
N PHE A 249 -3.64 18.34 -8.52
CA PHE A 249 -4.38 17.83 -7.36
C PHE A 249 -5.21 18.91 -6.68
N VAL A 250 -4.71 20.15 -6.60
CA VAL A 250 -5.50 21.30 -6.14
C VAL A 250 -6.76 21.43 -7.00
N ARG A 251 -6.62 21.44 -8.34
CA ARG A 251 -7.74 21.51 -9.28
C ARG A 251 -8.74 20.37 -9.05
N ILE A 252 -8.27 19.11 -8.91
CA ILE A 252 -9.15 17.96 -8.67
C ILE A 252 -9.94 18.11 -7.36
N VAL A 253 -9.28 18.47 -6.26
CA VAL A 253 -9.97 18.64 -4.97
C VAL A 253 -10.97 19.81 -5.01
N GLU A 254 -10.64 20.90 -5.69
CA GLU A 254 -11.56 22.02 -5.92
C GLU A 254 -12.80 21.59 -6.72
N LEU A 255 -12.61 20.82 -7.79
CA LEU A 255 -13.70 20.29 -8.61
C LEU A 255 -14.59 19.31 -7.83
N ILE A 256 -13.99 18.46 -6.98
CA ILE A 256 -14.74 17.60 -6.04
C ILE A 256 -15.57 18.46 -5.09
N GLY A 257 -14.96 19.51 -4.51
CA GLY A 257 -15.64 20.43 -3.61
C GLY A 257 -16.77 21.24 -4.28
N ALA A 258 -16.62 21.54 -5.55
CA ALA A 258 -17.63 22.22 -6.36
C ALA A 258 -18.75 21.28 -6.86
N GLY A 259 -18.52 19.95 -6.89
CA GLY A 259 -19.44 18.98 -7.47
C GLY A 259 -19.47 19.01 -8.99
N ASP A 260 -18.41 19.48 -9.65
CA ASP A 260 -18.35 19.59 -11.11
C ASP A 260 -17.86 18.27 -11.73
N HIS A 261 -18.79 17.37 -11.99
CA HIS A 261 -18.53 16.05 -12.56
C HIS A 261 -17.93 16.12 -13.98
N GLY A 262 -18.33 17.11 -14.77
CA GLY A 262 -17.84 17.28 -16.14
C GLY A 262 -16.36 17.64 -16.17
N ALA A 263 -15.97 18.66 -15.41
CA ALA A 263 -14.60 19.12 -15.33
C ALA A 263 -13.65 18.09 -14.68
N ILE A 264 -14.17 17.23 -13.76
CA ILE A 264 -13.40 16.10 -13.22
C ILE A 264 -13.04 15.11 -14.32
N LEU A 265 -14.01 14.72 -15.16
CA LEU A 265 -13.77 13.79 -16.27
C LEU A 265 -12.84 14.37 -17.33
N GLU A 266 -12.94 15.68 -17.62
CA GLU A 266 -12.02 16.37 -18.52
C GLU A 266 -10.59 16.36 -17.98
N ALA A 267 -10.39 16.67 -16.69
CA ALA A 267 -9.06 16.62 -16.06
C ALA A 267 -8.47 15.21 -16.05
N LEU A 268 -9.30 14.17 -15.86
CA LEU A 268 -8.86 12.78 -15.94
C LEU A 268 -8.55 12.36 -17.38
N GLN A 269 -9.24 12.92 -18.39
CA GLN A 269 -8.91 12.72 -19.79
C GLN A 269 -7.54 13.34 -20.12
N GLU A 270 -7.25 14.56 -19.66
CA GLU A 270 -5.93 15.20 -19.81
C GLU A 270 -4.82 14.33 -19.18
N ALA A 271 -5.08 13.73 -18.01
CA ALA A 271 -4.16 12.81 -17.36
C ALA A 271 -3.94 11.51 -18.18
N ALA A 272 -5.00 10.97 -18.81
CA ALA A 272 -4.90 9.80 -19.68
C ALA A 272 -4.09 10.09 -20.93
N ASP A 273 -4.34 11.23 -21.58
CA ASP A 273 -3.64 11.66 -22.81
C ASP A 273 -2.14 11.90 -22.55
N SER A 274 -1.78 12.30 -21.33
CA SER A 274 -0.39 12.43 -20.88
C SER A 274 0.25 11.10 -20.44
N GLY A 275 -0.47 9.96 -20.55
CA GLY A 275 0.06 8.63 -20.22
C GLY A 275 0.26 8.36 -18.74
N ARG A 276 -0.43 9.08 -17.85
CA ARG A 276 -0.28 8.89 -16.39
C ARG A 276 -0.85 7.56 -15.91
N ASP A 277 -0.16 6.93 -14.98
CA ASP A 277 -0.66 5.74 -14.28
C ASP A 277 -1.76 6.13 -13.29
N PHE A 278 -2.98 5.65 -13.50
CA PHE A 278 -4.15 5.99 -12.69
C PHE A 278 -4.08 5.47 -11.25
N LYS A 279 -3.41 4.35 -11.04
CA LYS A 279 -3.20 3.80 -9.70
C LYS A 279 -2.26 4.69 -8.88
N MET A 280 -1.17 5.15 -9.50
CA MET A 280 -0.24 6.09 -8.89
C MET A 280 -0.90 7.45 -8.65
N LEU A 281 -1.62 7.97 -9.64
CA LEU A 281 -2.36 9.23 -9.56
C LEU A 281 -3.35 9.21 -8.38
N TYR A 282 -4.07 8.10 -8.18
CA TYR A 282 -5.02 7.97 -7.08
C TYR A 282 -4.31 7.95 -5.71
N ARG A 283 -3.20 7.22 -5.59
CA ARG A 283 -2.37 7.18 -4.38
C ARG A 283 -1.79 8.56 -4.03
N ASP A 284 -1.33 9.29 -5.05
CA ASP A 284 -0.80 10.65 -4.87
C ASP A 284 -1.89 11.63 -4.46
N LEU A 285 -3.11 11.49 -5.01
CA LEU A 285 -4.28 12.27 -4.58
C LEU A 285 -4.63 11.99 -3.11
N LEU A 286 -4.62 10.74 -2.67
CA LEU A 286 -4.85 10.39 -1.26
C LEU A 286 -3.80 11.04 -0.34
N ASN A 287 -2.53 11.02 -0.72
CA ASN A 287 -1.45 11.67 0.01
C ASN A 287 -1.62 13.20 0.02
N PHE A 288 -2.05 13.80 -1.09
CA PHE A 288 -2.33 15.22 -1.19
C PHE A 288 -3.48 15.63 -0.26
N VAL A 289 -4.60 14.90 -0.26
CA VAL A 289 -5.75 15.15 0.63
C VAL A 289 -5.35 14.98 2.10
N ARG A 290 -4.51 13.99 2.43
CA ARG A 290 -3.92 13.85 3.77
C ARG A 290 -3.10 15.09 4.16
N ASN A 291 -2.30 15.63 3.25
CA ASN A 291 -1.51 16.83 3.52
C ASN A 291 -2.40 18.06 3.75
N LEU A 292 -3.49 18.22 2.98
CA LEU A 292 -4.49 19.25 3.23
C LEU A 292 -5.13 19.11 4.61
N LEU A 293 -5.47 17.89 5.04
CA LEU A 293 -6.00 17.61 6.38
C LEU A 293 -5.02 17.98 7.50
N LEU A 294 -3.73 17.69 7.34
CA LEU A 294 -2.70 18.05 8.31
C LEU A 294 -2.61 19.57 8.47
N VAL A 295 -2.64 20.32 7.37
CA VAL A 295 -2.61 21.79 7.39
C VAL A 295 -3.87 22.35 8.01
N ALA A 296 -5.05 21.91 7.56
CA ALA A 296 -6.34 22.36 8.08
C ALA A 296 -6.52 22.02 9.57
N GLY A 297 -5.87 20.94 10.05
CA GLY A 297 -5.84 20.54 11.46
C GLY A 297 -4.78 21.26 12.30
N GLY A 298 -4.01 22.21 11.73
CA GLY A 298 -2.97 22.96 12.44
C GLY A 298 -1.71 22.16 12.77
N ALA A 299 -1.43 21.07 12.03
CA ALA A 299 -0.24 20.26 12.25
C ALA A 299 1.05 21.00 11.82
N ASN A 300 2.19 20.63 12.42
CA ASN A 300 3.49 21.19 12.05
C ASN A 300 3.79 20.94 10.56
N PRO A 301 4.12 21.98 9.75
CA PRO A 301 4.47 21.85 8.34
C PRO A 301 5.60 20.85 8.04
N ALA A 302 6.49 20.59 8.98
CA ALA A 302 7.54 19.58 8.84
C ALA A 302 7.00 18.16 8.58
N LEU A 303 5.73 17.88 8.93
CA LEU A 303 5.06 16.60 8.66
C LEU A 303 4.57 16.44 7.22
N LEU A 304 4.54 17.54 6.44
CA LEU A 304 4.06 17.50 5.04
C LEU A 304 5.04 16.79 4.11
N ALA A 305 6.32 16.72 4.49
CA ALA A 305 7.37 16.13 3.66
C ALA A 305 7.33 16.67 2.20
N ALA A 306 7.06 17.96 2.02
CA ALA A 306 6.95 18.68 0.77
C ALA A 306 8.05 19.74 0.65
N SER A 307 8.32 20.24 -0.57
CA SER A 307 9.22 21.40 -0.74
C SER A 307 8.62 22.66 -0.11
N PRO A 308 9.41 23.70 0.16
CA PRO A 308 8.86 24.97 0.68
C PRO A 308 7.79 25.59 -0.22
N GLU A 309 7.96 25.51 -1.56
CA GLU A 309 6.99 26.00 -2.56
C GLU A 309 5.72 25.18 -2.56
N ASP A 310 5.85 23.85 -2.52
CA ASP A 310 4.73 22.92 -2.42
C ASP A 310 3.95 23.12 -1.11
N THR A 311 4.66 23.33 -0.01
CA THR A 311 4.07 23.59 1.30
C THR A 311 3.17 24.82 1.26
N GLN A 312 3.62 25.90 0.62
CA GLN A 312 2.81 27.11 0.47
C GLN A 312 1.57 26.87 -0.39
N THR A 313 1.73 26.12 -1.48
CA THR A 313 0.61 25.76 -2.38
C THR A 313 -0.45 24.92 -1.65
N ILE A 314 0.00 23.95 -0.83
CA ILE A 314 -0.87 23.11 -0.01
C ILE A 314 -1.60 23.95 1.04
N GLN A 315 -0.90 24.90 1.70
CA GLN A 315 -1.52 25.82 2.67
C GLN A 315 -2.62 26.66 2.04
N ASN A 316 -2.32 27.31 0.90
CA ASN A 316 -3.29 28.12 0.18
C ASN A 316 -4.51 27.32 -0.29
N ALA A 317 -4.29 26.05 -0.68
CA ALA A 317 -5.39 25.16 -1.07
C ALA A 317 -6.23 24.74 0.15
N ALA A 318 -5.59 24.44 1.29
CA ALA A 318 -6.28 24.03 2.51
C ALA A 318 -7.23 25.11 3.07
N GLU A 319 -6.89 26.39 2.93
CA GLU A 319 -7.73 27.51 3.38
C GLU A 319 -9.10 27.56 2.65
N LYS A 320 -9.20 26.96 1.46
CA LYS A 320 -10.44 26.95 0.67
C LYS A 320 -11.46 25.93 1.16
N PHE A 321 -11.09 25.03 2.06
CA PHE A 321 -11.92 23.94 2.54
C PHE A 321 -12.05 23.94 4.05
N SER A 322 -13.21 23.51 4.56
CA SER A 322 -13.33 23.18 5.98
C SER A 322 -12.65 21.85 6.29
N TYR A 323 -12.13 21.70 7.51
CA TYR A 323 -11.57 20.41 7.96
C TYR A 323 -12.56 19.26 7.79
N THR A 324 -13.86 19.52 8.02
CA THR A 324 -14.93 18.51 7.90
C THR A 324 -15.14 18.06 6.44
N ASP A 325 -15.06 19.00 5.48
CA ASP A 325 -15.17 18.66 4.05
C ASP A 325 -13.98 17.82 3.58
N LEU A 326 -12.74 18.20 3.99
CA LEU A 326 -11.55 17.44 3.68
C LEU A 326 -11.58 16.04 4.29
N LEU A 327 -12.06 15.91 5.53
CA LEU A 327 -12.20 14.61 6.20
C LEU A 327 -13.23 13.71 5.48
N ARG A 328 -14.32 14.30 5.01
CA ARG A 328 -15.32 13.60 4.21
C ARG A 328 -14.74 13.10 2.88
N ILE A 329 -14.04 13.97 2.14
CA ILE A 329 -13.38 13.61 0.87
C ILE A 329 -12.37 12.47 1.12
N ALA A 330 -11.53 12.59 2.14
CA ALA A 330 -10.56 11.56 2.50
C ALA A 330 -11.20 10.21 2.80
N ASN A 331 -12.30 10.21 3.59
CA ASN A 331 -13.01 8.97 3.92
C ASN A 331 -13.61 8.29 2.69
N LEU A 332 -14.20 9.07 1.78
CA LEU A 332 -14.79 8.52 0.55
C LEU A 332 -13.72 7.91 -0.35
N LEU A 333 -12.60 8.62 -0.54
CA LEU A 333 -11.48 8.11 -1.32
C LEU A 333 -10.84 6.87 -0.67
N LEU A 334 -10.62 6.86 0.65
CA LEU A 334 -10.06 5.70 1.34
C LEU A 334 -10.94 4.45 1.24
N ARG A 335 -12.26 4.59 1.23
CA ARG A 335 -13.18 3.45 1.05
C ARG A 335 -13.05 2.79 -0.32
N ASP A 336 -12.75 3.57 -1.34
CA ASP A 336 -12.59 3.06 -2.71
C ASP A 336 -11.13 2.62 -3.03
N ASP A 337 -10.15 2.83 -2.13
CA ASP A 337 -8.73 2.53 -2.36
C ASP A 337 -8.49 1.05 -2.73
N GLU A 338 -9.08 0.12 -2.00
CA GLU A 338 -8.95 -1.31 -2.29
C GLU A 338 -9.55 -1.67 -3.66
N THR A 339 -10.70 -1.05 -4.00
CA THR A 339 -11.38 -1.24 -5.28
C THR A 339 -10.51 -0.74 -6.44
N VAL A 340 -9.94 0.46 -6.31
CA VAL A 340 -9.04 1.04 -7.32
C VAL A 340 -7.77 0.20 -7.48
N ASN A 341 -7.18 -0.26 -6.37
CA ASN A 341 -5.95 -1.03 -6.40
C ASN A 341 -6.10 -2.40 -7.07
N ARG A 342 -7.30 -3.03 -6.99
CA ARG A 342 -7.60 -4.35 -7.55
C ARG A 342 -8.32 -4.32 -8.91
N ALA A 343 -8.75 -3.15 -9.36
CA ALA A 343 -9.51 -3.02 -10.61
C ALA A 343 -8.66 -3.39 -11.83
N GLU A 344 -9.21 -4.17 -12.74
CA GLU A 344 -8.64 -4.40 -14.07
C GLU A 344 -8.68 -3.14 -14.93
N HIS A 345 -9.76 -2.34 -14.81
CA HIS A 345 -9.94 -1.05 -15.48
C HIS A 345 -9.69 0.10 -14.50
N GLN A 346 -8.41 0.37 -14.23
CA GLN A 346 -7.98 1.35 -13.22
C GLN A 346 -8.55 2.75 -13.47
N ARG A 347 -8.54 3.22 -14.73
CA ARG A 347 -9.09 4.52 -15.10
C ARG A 347 -10.56 4.64 -14.67
N LEU A 348 -11.41 3.68 -15.03
CA LEU A 348 -12.83 3.68 -14.70
C LEU A 348 -13.06 3.67 -13.18
N ALA A 349 -12.24 2.90 -12.44
CA ALA A 349 -12.33 2.85 -10.99
C ALA A 349 -12.02 4.19 -10.34
N VAL A 350 -11.00 4.90 -10.84
CA VAL A 350 -10.65 6.26 -10.36
C VAL A 350 -11.74 7.26 -10.73
N GLU A 351 -12.24 7.25 -11.98
CA GLU A 351 -13.36 8.11 -12.40
C GLU A 351 -14.56 7.95 -11.46
N LEU A 352 -14.97 6.71 -11.18
CA LEU A 352 -16.09 6.42 -10.28
C LEU A 352 -15.82 6.87 -8.84
N ALA A 353 -14.61 6.68 -8.32
CA ALA A 353 -14.26 7.11 -6.97
C ALA A 353 -14.33 8.64 -6.82
N LEU A 354 -13.82 9.40 -7.79
CA LEU A 354 -13.85 10.86 -7.78
C LEU A 354 -15.28 11.42 -7.97
N LEU A 355 -16.06 10.82 -8.88
CA LEU A 355 -17.47 11.20 -9.09
C LEU A 355 -18.31 10.94 -7.83
N LYS A 356 -18.10 9.81 -7.13
CA LYS A 356 -18.76 9.55 -5.84
C LYS A 356 -18.36 10.60 -4.81
N ALA A 357 -17.07 10.96 -4.71
CA ALA A 357 -16.61 11.99 -3.79
C ALA A 357 -17.27 13.35 -4.08
N ALA A 358 -17.52 13.68 -5.35
CA ALA A 358 -18.14 14.92 -5.81
C ALA A 358 -19.67 14.93 -5.66
N MET A 359 -20.34 13.77 -5.59
CA MET A 359 -21.80 13.68 -5.44
C MET A 359 -22.31 14.11 -4.06
N PHE A 360 -21.47 14.08 -3.03
CA PHE A 360 -21.92 14.44 -1.69
C PHE A 360 -21.77 15.94 -1.45
N PRO A 361 -22.87 16.67 -1.22
CA PRO A 361 -22.84 18.10 -0.96
C PRO A 361 -22.03 18.42 0.30
N ARG A 362 -21.49 19.65 0.36
CA ARG A 362 -20.83 20.17 1.57
C ARG A 362 -21.78 20.04 2.76
N LEU A 363 -21.25 19.55 3.90
CA LEU A 363 -22.06 19.48 5.13
C LEU A 363 -22.34 20.89 5.60
N LYS A 364 -23.62 21.27 5.65
CA LYS A 364 -24.04 22.51 6.30
C LYS A 364 -24.13 22.26 7.81
N SER A 365 -23.65 23.18 8.64
CA SER A 365 -23.89 23.08 10.07
C SER A 365 -25.39 23.16 10.36
N VAL A 366 -25.85 22.49 11.42
CA VAL A 366 -27.26 22.53 11.82
C VAL A 366 -27.73 23.99 12.02
N GLU A 367 -26.84 24.86 12.50
CA GLU A 367 -27.08 26.30 12.66
C GLU A 367 -27.29 27.02 11.32
N GLN A 368 -26.53 26.69 10.27
CA GLN A 368 -26.70 27.21 8.92
C GLN A 368 -28.02 26.75 8.26
N VAL A 369 -28.43 25.52 8.55
CA VAL A 369 -29.71 24.98 8.06
C VAL A 369 -30.89 25.64 8.78
N LEU A 370 -30.75 25.89 10.10
CA LEU A 370 -31.77 26.57 10.92
C LEU A 370 -31.84 28.06 10.64
N ALA A 371 -30.72 28.70 10.23
CA ALA A 371 -30.67 30.13 9.90
C ALA A 371 -31.36 30.51 8.55
N GLY A 372 -31.78 29.56 7.76
CA GLY A 372 -32.67 29.74 6.60
C GLY A 372 -32.12 30.64 5.48
N THR A 373 -30.79 30.71 5.27
CA THR A 373 -30.23 31.51 4.19
C THR A 373 -30.36 30.77 2.85
N PRO A 374 -31.14 31.26 1.89
CA PRO A 374 -31.23 30.61 0.57
C PRO A 374 -30.00 30.96 -0.25
N GLU A 375 -29.08 30.00 -0.42
CA GLU A 375 -28.05 30.12 -1.46
C GLU A 375 -28.70 30.03 -2.84
N LYS A 376 -28.48 31.07 -3.65
CA LYS A 376 -28.79 31.06 -5.08
C LYS A 376 -27.97 29.97 -5.76
N SER A 377 -28.63 28.86 -6.08
CA SER A 377 -28.09 27.85 -6.98
C SER A 377 -27.94 28.46 -8.37
N SER A 378 -26.72 28.78 -8.77
CA SER A 378 -26.38 29.13 -10.14
C SER A 378 -26.01 27.87 -10.90
N ALA A 379 -27.00 27.07 -11.28
CA ALA A 379 -26.85 26.09 -12.33
C ALA A 379 -27.24 26.73 -13.68
N PRO A 380 -26.41 26.64 -14.73
CA PRO A 380 -26.82 27.11 -16.06
C PRO A 380 -27.88 26.17 -16.63
N VAL A 381 -29.09 26.70 -16.72
CA VAL A 381 -30.20 26.04 -17.41
C VAL A 381 -29.91 26.01 -18.90
N ARG A 382 -29.57 24.86 -19.45
CA ARG A 382 -29.68 24.62 -20.91
C ARG A 382 -31.13 24.57 -21.28
N SER A 383 -31.56 25.57 -22.06
CA SER A 383 -32.88 25.70 -22.63
C SER A 383 -33.22 24.56 -23.59
N ALA A 384 -34.24 23.75 -23.26
CA ALA A 384 -34.91 22.86 -24.19
C ALA A 384 -36.20 23.52 -24.73
N PRO A 385 -36.63 23.20 -25.97
CA PRO A 385 -37.70 23.89 -26.66
C PRO A 385 -39.11 23.56 -26.12
N PRO A 386 -40.14 24.39 -26.35
CA PRO A 386 -41.38 24.36 -25.63
C PRO A 386 -42.33 23.25 -26.10
N ALA A 387 -42.76 22.41 -25.17
CA ALA A 387 -43.87 21.50 -25.36
C ALA A 387 -45.13 22.06 -24.71
N LYS A 388 -46.24 21.87 -25.42
CA LYS A 388 -47.57 22.45 -25.26
C LYS A 388 -48.20 22.28 -23.88
N LYS A 389 -48.85 23.35 -23.41
CA LYS A 389 -49.72 23.40 -22.25
C LYS A 389 -50.88 22.39 -22.36
N ALA A 390 -51.06 21.58 -21.34
CA ALA A 390 -52.36 20.97 -21.02
C ALA A 390 -52.76 21.38 -19.61
N ALA A 391 -54.02 21.68 -19.42
CA ALA A 391 -54.60 22.46 -18.36
C ALA A 391 -54.58 21.82 -16.98
N LEU A 392 -54.46 22.69 -15.97
CA LEU A 392 -54.72 22.41 -14.56
C LEU A 392 -56.17 22.03 -14.30
N THR A 393 -56.38 21.00 -13.50
CA THR A 393 -57.58 20.89 -12.69
C THR A 393 -57.22 20.73 -11.22
N ALA A 394 -58.03 21.33 -10.40
CA ALA A 394 -57.86 21.77 -9.03
C ALA A 394 -57.52 20.70 -7.99
N ALA A 395 -56.91 21.17 -6.92
CA ALA A 395 -56.67 20.46 -5.66
C ALA A 395 -57.99 20.08 -4.95
N ALA A 396 -58.01 18.89 -4.39
CA ALA A 396 -58.99 18.48 -3.37
C ALA A 396 -58.26 18.03 -2.11
N PRO A 397 -58.87 18.07 -0.93
CA PRO A 397 -58.26 18.26 0.37
C PRO A 397 -57.66 16.96 0.97
N ALA A 398 -56.79 17.15 1.96
CA ALA A 398 -56.15 16.08 2.75
C ALA A 398 -57.16 15.16 3.42
N GLY A 399 -57.34 13.97 2.84
CA GLY A 399 -58.04 12.85 3.46
C GLY A 399 -57.04 11.77 3.85
N GLU A 400 -57.32 11.10 4.93
CA GLU A 400 -56.57 10.02 5.59
C GLU A 400 -55.81 9.12 4.60
N ALA A 401 -54.49 9.10 4.71
CA ALA A 401 -53.66 8.23 3.88
C ALA A 401 -53.91 6.78 4.33
N SER A 402 -54.70 6.05 3.54
CA SER A 402 -54.95 4.62 3.73
C SER A 402 -53.61 3.86 3.71
N ILE A 403 -53.42 2.92 4.63
CA ILE A 403 -52.27 2.03 4.69
C ILE A 403 -51.93 1.42 3.32
N ALA A 404 -52.96 1.10 2.54
CA ALA A 404 -52.84 0.60 1.17
C ALA A 404 -52.09 1.58 0.23
N SER A 405 -52.38 2.90 0.33
CA SER A 405 -51.73 3.93 -0.49
C SER A 405 -50.24 4.13 -0.06
N LEU A 406 -49.93 3.93 1.20
CA LEU A 406 -48.60 4.01 1.74
C LEU A 406 -47.74 2.79 1.30
N LEU A 407 -48.28 1.59 1.35
CA LEU A 407 -47.67 0.36 0.85
C LEU A 407 -47.41 0.42 -0.67
N GLU A 408 -48.32 0.99 -1.44
CA GLU A 408 -48.15 1.14 -2.87
C GLU A 408 -47.05 2.16 -3.24
N ARG A 409 -46.91 3.22 -2.46
CA ARG A 409 -45.79 4.19 -2.60
C ARG A 409 -44.41 3.54 -2.24
N VAL A 410 -44.37 2.75 -1.16
CA VAL A 410 -43.14 2.00 -0.78
C VAL A 410 -42.81 0.98 -1.86
N ARG A 411 -43.78 0.26 -2.40
CA ARG A 411 -43.57 -0.71 -3.48
C ARG A 411 -43.05 -0.08 -4.77
N LYS A 412 -43.50 1.15 -5.08
CA LYS A 412 -42.96 1.91 -6.23
C LYS A 412 -41.54 2.45 -5.97
N ALA A 413 -41.24 2.92 -4.75
CA ALA A 413 -39.96 3.51 -4.41
C ALA A 413 -38.88 2.46 -4.16
N ARG A 414 -39.22 1.34 -3.50
CA ARG A 414 -38.31 0.23 -3.15
C ARG A 414 -39.01 -1.13 -3.32
N PRO A 415 -38.96 -1.73 -4.52
CA PRO A 415 -39.70 -2.96 -4.85
C PRO A 415 -39.42 -4.15 -3.92
N ALA A 416 -38.16 -4.30 -3.49
CA ALA A 416 -37.72 -5.38 -2.59
C ALA A 416 -38.38 -5.27 -1.19
N VAL A 417 -38.38 -4.07 -0.62
CA VAL A 417 -39.00 -3.80 0.70
C VAL A 417 -40.55 -3.92 0.59
N GLY A 418 -41.15 -3.47 -0.50
CA GLY A 418 -42.57 -3.61 -0.76
C GLY A 418 -43.03 -5.07 -0.84
N MET A 419 -42.17 -5.97 -1.28
CA MET A 419 -42.43 -7.42 -1.33
C MET A 419 -42.45 -8.05 0.08
N TYR A 420 -41.52 -7.67 0.95
CA TYR A 420 -41.49 -8.16 2.35
C TYR A 420 -42.65 -7.58 3.17
N LEU A 421 -43.01 -6.32 2.98
CA LEU A 421 -44.13 -5.65 3.66
C LEU A 421 -45.50 -6.19 3.26
N ALA A 422 -45.64 -6.82 2.08
CA ALA A 422 -46.91 -7.41 1.61
C ALA A 422 -47.30 -8.66 2.45
N ASP A 423 -46.32 -9.38 3.02
CA ASP A 423 -46.51 -10.59 3.85
C ASP A 423 -46.62 -10.26 5.34
N ALA A 424 -46.44 -9.01 5.76
CA ALA A 424 -46.42 -8.62 7.17
C ALA A 424 -47.84 -8.38 7.72
N GLN A 425 -48.09 -8.77 8.97
CA GLN A 425 -49.30 -8.35 9.68
C GLN A 425 -49.17 -6.90 10.12
N VAL A 426 -50.14 -6.07 9.67
CA VAL A 426 -50.14 -4.63 9.92
C VAL A 426 -51.12 -4.27 11.02
N LYS A 427 -50.62 -3.59 12.06
CA LYS A 427 -51.42 -3.02 13.14
C LYS A 427 -51.22 -1.52 13.21
N GLN A 428 -52.33 -0.76 13.16
CA GLN A 428 -52.28 0.69 13.30
C GLN A 428 -52.86 1.09 14.67
N ASP A 429 -52.09 1.90 15.38
CA ASP A 429 -52.47 2.45 16.70
C ASP A 429 -52.26 3.98 16.65
N GLY A 430 -53.30 4.69 16.35
CA GLY A 430 -53.24 6.15 16.14
C GLY A 430 -52.29 6.55 14.98
N ASN A 431 -51.20 7.22 15.31
CA ASN A 431 -50.20 7.71 14.35
C ASN A 431 -49.01 6.72 14.16
N ARG A 432 -49.06 5.50 14.76
CA ARG A 432 -48.03 4.47 14.69
C ARG A 432 -48.54 3.26 13.91
N ILE A 433 -47.79 2.86 12.90
CA ILE A 433 -48.01 1.64 12.13
C ILE A 433 -46.95 0.64 12.49
N THR A 434 -47.34 -0.56 12.94
CA THR A 434 -46.44 -1.64 13.32
C THR A 434 -46.61 -2.80 12.35
N PHE A 435 -45.50 -3.26 11.78
CA PHE A 435 -45.43 -4.44 10.93
C PHE A 435 -44.82 -5.58 11.72
N THR A 436 -45.51 -6.73 11.73
CA THR A 436 -45.04 -7.96 12.41
C THR A 436 -44.80 -9.03 11.36
N PHE A 437 -43.61 -9.63 11.40
CA PHE A 437 -43.19 -10.66 10.47
C PHE A 437 -43.10 -12.01 11.18
N ASP A 438 -43.38 -13.07 10.44
CA ASP A 438 -43.29 -14.47 10.96
C ASP A 438 -41.85 -15.00 10.88
N ASP A 439 -40.93 -14.28 10.23
CA ASP A 439 -39.53 -14.65 10.01
C ASP A 439 -38.59 -13.47 10.35
N SER A 440 -37.58 -13.74 11.18
CA SER A 440 -36.57 -12.74 11.59
C SER A 440 -35.76 -12.17 10.41
N PHE A 441 -35.46 -12.97 9.38
CA PHE A 441 -34.75 -12.53 8.19
C PHE A 441 -35.52 -11.47 7.40
N LYS A 442 -36.85 -11.62 7.30
CA LYS A 442 -37.72 -10.63 6.64
C LYS A 442 -37.82 -9.33 7.46
N ALA A 443 -37.82 -9.44 8.80
CA ALA A 443 -37.85 -8.28 9.68
C ALA A 443 -36.54 -7.45 9.58
N ASP A 444 -35.38 -8.10 9.62
CA ASP A 444 -34.07 -7.46 9.50
C ASP A 444 -33.91 -6.82 8.12
N SER A 445 -34.27 -7.54 7.05
CA SER A 445 -34.20 -7.03 5.66
C SER A 445 -35.12 -5.83 5.41
N ALA A 446 -36.24 -5.71 6.12
CA ALA A 446 -37.15 -4.57 6.05
C ALA A 446 -36.72 -3.40 6.93
N SER A 447 -35.91 -3.64 7.98
CA SER A 447 -35.37 -2.64 8.90
C SER A 447 -34.13 -1.96 8.36
N ASP A 448 -33.26 -2.66 7.59
CA ASP A 448 -32.01 -2.14 7.04
C ASP A 448 -32.18 -1.40 5.71
N ALA A 449 -33.38 -1.31 5.17
CA ALA A 449 -33.71 -0.72 3.89
C ALA A 449 -34.50 0.58 4.02
#